data_69217df4d57f49a67d85492475160a28
#
_entry.id   69217df4d57f49a67d85492475160a28
#
_cell.length_a   1.000
_cell.length_b   1.000
_cell.length_c   1.000
_cell.angle_alpha   90.00
_cell.angle_beta   90.00
_cell.angle_gamma   90.00
#
_symmetry.space_group_name_H-M   'P 1'
#
loop_
_entity.id
_entity.type
_entity.pdbx_description
1 polymer ?
#
loop_
_entity_poly.entity_id
_entity_poly.type
_entity_poly.pdbx_seq_one_letter_code
_entity_poly.pdbx_strand_id
1 'polypeptide(L)'
;MEETVTYDVIVRDGLWFDGTGGAPQTRTLGIRDGVVATVSAAPLDETGCPEVIDAAGKWVMPGFIDVHTHYDAEVLLDPGLRESVRHGVTTVLLGNCSLSTVYADSEDAADLFSRVEAVPREFVYGALDSNKTWSTAAEYVKAIDTLPLGPNVGSLLGHSDLRTAVLGLDRATDDTVRPTDAELERMAALLDEALDAGMLGMSGMDAAIDKLDGDRFRSRALPSTFATWRERRKLINVLRKRGRMLQSAPDVESPVSALMFFLTSSRIFGRGKGVRMSMLVSADAKSMPLAVHTFGFGTRMLNRFLGSAVRFQHLPVPFELYSDGIDLPVFEEFGAGTAALHLRDQLQRNELLADKEYRRKFRREFDRVKLGPSLWHRDFHDAVVVECPDGSLIGKSFGAIADERGLHPLDAFLDVLVENGERNVRWTTVVANHRPRQLDKLANEPSIHMGFSDAGAHLRNMAFYNFGLKMLKRTRDAHRAGAPFMSTERAVHRLTGELAEWFGIDAGTLREGDRADFVVIDPAGLNEAVDGYHEEAVPFYGGLRRMVNRNDDAVVATGVGGAVVFARGRFRDGYGQTVKSGRYLRAGERTALSVGA
;
A
#
# COMPACT_ATOMS: atom_id res chain seq x y z
N MET A 1 43.85 -17.38 -21.13
CA MET A 1 43.10 -16.16 -21.45
C MET A 1 41.97 -16.13 -20.43
N GLU A 2 42.03 -15.25 -19.44
CA GLU A 2 40.86 -15.00 -18.59
C GLU A 2 39.74 -14.51 -19.53
N GLU A 3 38.58 -15.16 -19.51
CA GLU A 3 37.40 -14.67 -20.22
C GLU A 3 37.09 -13.27 -19.67
N THR A 4 37.17 -12.27 -20.52
CA THR A 4 36.79 -10.89 -20.15
C THR A 4 35.29 -10.91 -19.86
N VAL A 5 34.92 -10.84 -18.59
CA VAL A 5 33.51 -10.80 -18.18
C VAL A 5 32.92 -9.46 -18.62
N THR A 6 32.01 -9.49 -19.58
CA THR A 6 31.27 -8.30 -20.02
C THR A 6 30.01 -8.14 -19.17
N TYR A 7 29.78 -6.94 -18.63
CA TYR A 7 28.61 -6.60 -17.83
C TYR A 7 27.59 -5.81 -18.67
N ASP A 8 26.31 -5.98 -18.35
CA ASP A 8 25.22 -5.18 -18.94
C ASP A 8 25.12 -3.82 -18.27
N VAL A 9 25.35 -3.78 -16.95
CA VAL A 9 25.36 -2.57 -16.12
C VAL A 9 26.49 -2.65 -15.10
N ILE A 10 27.23 -1.56 -14.92
CA ILE A 10 28.17 -1.38 -13.81
C ILE A 10 27.70 -0.21 -12.94
N VAL A 11 27.57 -0.43 -11.63
CA VAL A 11 27.33 0.62 -10.63
C VAL A 11 28.61 0.76 -9.81
N ARG A 12 29.39 1.82 -10.06
CA ARG A 12 30.73 1.95 -9.49
C ARG A 12 30.79 2.83 -8.26
N ASP A 13 31.68 2.48 -7.34
CA ASP A 13 32.14 3.29 -6.21
C ASP A 13 31.04 3.74 -5.23
N GLY A 14 29.91 3.02 -5.19
CA GLY A 14 28.78 3.33 -4.31
C GLY A 14 28.94 2.79 -2.90
N LEU A 15 28.36 3.46 -1.91
CA LEU A 15 28.16 2.88 -0.58
C LEU A 15 27.06 1.83 -0.68
N TRP A 16 27.47 0.59 -0.77
CA TRP A 16 26.61 -0.58 -1.01
C TRP A 16 26.03 -1.14 0.28
N PHE A 17 24.73 -1.35 0.28
CA PHE A 17 23.93 -2.04 1.28
C PHE A 17 23.39 -3.34 0.65
N ASP A 18 23.68 -4.48 1.23
CA ASP A 18 23.29 -5.78 0.69
C ASP A 18 21.81 -6.16 0.95
N GLY A 19 21.08 -5.35 1.74
CA GLY A 19 19.68 -5.61 2.14
C GLY A 19 19.52 -6.57 3.32
N THR A 20 20.62 -7.12 3.89
CA THR A 20 20.56 -8.03 5.06
C THR A 20 20.64 -7.31 6.40
N GLY A 21 20.96 -6.01 6.40
CA GLY A 21 21.25 -5.22 7.60
C GLY A 21 22.71 -5.28 8.04
N GLY A 22 23.59 -5.87 7.22
CA GLY A 22 25.04 -5.83 7.38
C GLY A 22 25.61 -4.43 7.19
N ALA A 23 26.81 -4.17 7.75
CA ALA A 23 27.47 -2.86 7.62
C ALA A 23 27.76 -2.55 6.14
N PRO A 24 27.44 -1.33 5.68
CA PRO A 24 27.64 -0.94 4.29
C PRO A 24 29.12 -0.80 3.97
N GLN A 25 29.47 -1.00 2.69
CA GLN A 25 30.84 -0.92 2.21
C GLN A 25 30.87 -0.23 0.86
N THR A 26 31.95 0.49 0.55
CA THR A 26 32.15 1.01 -0.81
C THR A 26 32.47 -0.14 -1.75
N ARG A 27 31.64 -0.33 -2.79
CA ARG A 27 31.73 -1.42 -3.75
C ARG A 27 31.35 -0.95 -5.16
N THR A 28 31.85 -1.70 -6.13
CA THR A 28 31.42 -1.66 -7.52
C THR A 28 30.67 -2.94 -7.83
N LEU A 29 29.46 -2.82 -8.38
CA LEU A 29 28.62 -3.93 -8.78
C LEU A 29 28.66 -4.12 -10.28
N GLY A 30 28.93 -5.34 -10.73
CA GLY A 30 28.78 -5.77 -12.12
C GLY A 30 27.52 -6.61 -12.26
N ILE A 31 26.62 -6.19 -13.14
CA ILE A 31 25.33 -6.84 -13.39
C ILE A 31 25.37 -7.46 -14.78
N ARG A 32 24.93 -8.73 -14.89
CA ARG A 32 24.84 -9.47 -16.14
C ARG A 32 23.66 -10.41 -16.11
N ASP A 33 22.93 -10.51 -17.22
CA ASP A 33 21.77 -11.40 -17.39
C ASP A 33 20.72 -11.24 -16.27
N GLY A 34 20.50 -10.01 -15.80
CA GLY A 34 19.51 -9.68 -14.80
C GLY A 34 19.90 -9.99 -13.35
N VAL A 35 21.13 -10.46 -13.09
CA VAL A 35 21.64 -10.80 -11.76
C VAL A 35 22.90 -9.99 -11.40
N VAL A 36 23.16 -9.84 -10.11
CA VAL A 36 24.42 -9.30 -9.62
C VAL A 36 25.51 -10.36 -9.82
N ALA A 37 26.30 -10.18 -10.86
CA ALA A 37 27.37 -11.14 -11.20
C ALA A 37 28.61 -10.96 -10.31
N THR A 38 28.91 -9.71 -9.90
CA THR A 38 30.11 -9.40 -9.13
C THR A 38 29.86 -8.25 -8.15
N VAL A 39 30.39 -8.36 -6.93
CA VAL A 39 30.47 -7.28 -5.93
C VAL A 39 31.94 -7.08 -5.57
N SER A 40 32.60 -6.05 -6.13
CA SER A 40 34.04 -5.84 -6.03
C SER A 40 34.42 -4.63 -5.18
N ALA A 41 35.54 -4.75 -4.46
CA ALA A 41 36.21 -3.60 -3.83
C ALA A 41 37.17 -2.89 -4.80
N ALA A 42 37.55 -3.55 -5.89
CA ALA A 42 38.36 -2.98 -6.96
C ALA A 42 37.49 -2.55 -8.13
N PRO A 43 37.94 -1.59 -8.95
CA PRO A 43 37.26 -1.25 -10.19
C PRO A 43 37.05 -2.48 -11.09
N LEU A 44 35.91 -2.53 -11.78
CA LEU A 44 35.62 -3.54 -12.80
C LEU A 44 36.02 -2.97 -14.19
N ASP A 45 36.27 -3.87 -15.13
CA ASP A 45 36.51 -3.49 -16.52
C ASP A 45 35.20 -3.00 -17.15
N GLU A 46 35.18 -1.73 -17.52
CA GLU A 46 34.03 -1.05 -18.15
C GLU A 46 33.99 -1.25 -19.67
N THR A 47 35.01 -1.92 -20.25
CA THR A 47 35.13 -2.07 -21.71
C THR A 47 33.95 -2.89 -22.26
N GLY A 48 33.19 -2.27 -23.16
CA GLY A 48 32.01 -2.89 -23.76
C GLY A 48 30.76 -2.92 -22.87
N CYS A 49 30.80 -2.37 -21.66
CA CYS A 49 29.61 -2.21 -20.83
C CYS A 49 28.71 -1.08 -21.36
N PRO A 50 27.45 -1.35 -21.72
CA PRO A 50 26.58 -0.33 -22.32
C PRO A 50 26.09 0.72 -21.31
N GLU A 51 26.07 0.41 -20.03
CA GLU A 51 25.54 1.31 -18.99
C GLU A 51 26.46 1.34 -17.76
N VAL A 52 27.03 2.51 -17.46
CA VAL A 52 27.87 2.73 -16.27
C VAL A 52 27.27 3.84 -15.43
N ILE A 53 26.94 3.54 -14.18
CA ILE A 53 26.42 4.48 -13.19
C ILE A 53 27.53 4.84 -12.21
N ASP A 54 27.94 6.11 -12.16
CA ASP A 54 28.83 6.62 -11.14
C ASP A 54 28.05 6.88 -9.84
N ALA A 55 28.28 6.02 -8.85
CA ALA A 55 27.65 6.08 -7.55
C ALA A 55 28.57 6.60 -6.44
N ALA A 56 29.70 7.25 -6.79
CA ALA A 56 30.61 7.85 -5.81
C ALA A 56 29.85 8.82 -4.89
N GLY A 57 29.92 8.57 -3.58
CA GLY A 57 29.19 9.34 -2.57
C GLY A 57 27.67 9.08 -2.52
N LYS A 58 27.16 8.12 -3.29
CA LYS A 58 25.74 7.71 -3.31
C LYS A 58 25.55 6.39 -2.56
N TRP A 59 24.30 6.11 -2.21
CA TRP A 59 23.87 4.85 -1.62
C TRP A 59 23.36 3.91 -2.71
N VAL A 60 23.86 2.68 -2.73
CA VAL A 60 23.41 1.61 -3.63
C VAL A 60 22.79 0.53 -2.78
N MET A 61 21.53 0.21 -3.00
CA MET A 61 20.79 -0.73 -2.17
C MET A 61 19.77 -1.52 -2.99
N PRO A 62 19.21 -2.64 -2.46
CA PRO A 62 18.07 -3.28 -3.10
C PRO A 62 16.92 -2.29 -3.27
N GLY A 63 16.17 -2.41 -4.35
CA GLY A 63 14.95 -1.62 -4.53
C GLY A 63 13.92 -1.92 -3.43
N PHE A 64 13.13 -0.91 -3.09
CA PHE A 64 12.13 -1.04 -2.03
C PHE A 64 11.02 -2.00 -2.42
N ILE A 65 10.43 -2.62 -1.40
CA ILE A 65 9.27 -3.52 -1.54
C ILE A 65 8.07 -2.82 -0.93
N ASP A 66 7.03 -2.64 -1.73
CA ASP A 66 5.74 -2.13 -1.30
C ASP A 66 4.76 -3.30 -1.15
N VAL A 67 4.45 -3.62 0.09
CA VAL A 67 3.64 -4.80 0.42
C VAL A 67 2.14 -4.52 0.44
N HIS A 68 1.75 -3.25 0.22
CA HIS A 68 0.36 -2.85 0.23
C HIS A 68 0.05 -1.82 -0.84
N THR A 69 -0.49 -2.30 -1.94
CA THR A 69 -0.91 -1.48 -3.08
C THR A 69 -2.26 -1.95 -3.61
N HIS A 70 -2.90 -1.08 -4.38
CA HIS A 70 -4.18 -1.31 -5.07
C HIS A 70 -4.04 -1.07 -6.58
N TYR A 71 -2.94 -1.51 -7.14
CA TYR A 71 -2.63 -1.40 -8.57
C TYR A 71 -3.37 -2.40 -9.46
N ASP A 72 -4.32 -3.17 -8.93
CA ASP A 72 -4.99 -4.28 -9.61
C ASP A 72 -5.64 -3.91 -10.96
N ALA A 73 -6.18 -2.69 -11.06
CA ALA A 73 -6.69 -2.16 -12.33
C ALA A 73 -5.62 -1.36 -13.09
N GLU A 74 -4.82 -0.55 -12.40
CA GLU A 74 -3.81 0.32 -13.02
C GLU A 74 -2.74 -0.50 -13.77
N VAL A 75 -2.33 -1.66 -13.24
CA VAL A 75 -1.32 -2.53 -13.87
C VAL A 75 -1.74 -3.02 -15.26
N LEU A 76 -3.03 -3.07 -15.55
CA LEU A 76 -3.58 -3.44 -16.85
C LEU A 76 -3.49 -2.30 -17.88
N LEU A 77 -3.44 -1.05 -17.41
CA LEU A 77 -3.43 0.17 -18.22
C LEU A 77 -2.03 0.77 -18.36
N ASP A 78 -1.26 0.78 -17.27
CA ASP A 78 0.14 1.20 -17.21
C ASP A 78 0.99 0.20 -16.41
N PRO A 79 1.41 -0.92 -17.02
CA PRO A 79 2.24 -1.94 -16.36
C PRO A 79 3.57 -1.40 -15.83
N GLY A 80 3.96 -0.20 -16.26
CA GLY A 80 5.15 0.49 -15.78
C GLY A 80 5.08 0.91 -14.31
N LEU A 81 3.88 1.15 -13.77
CA LEU A 81 3.66 1.61 -12.39
C LEU A 81 4.67 2.70 -11.99
N ARG A 82 4.74 3.71 -12.85
CA ARG A 82 5.85 4.69 -12.91
C ARG A 82 6.09 5.42 -11.60
N GLU A 83 5.03 5.76 -10.86
CA GLU A 83 5.21 6.54 -9.62
C GLU A 83 5.94 5.74 -8.55
N SER A 84 5.65 4.46 -8.38
CA SER A 84 6.39 3.60 -7.46
C SER A 84 7.86 3.46 -7.86
N VAL A 85 8.12 3.16 -9.13
CA VAL A 85 9.50 2.93 -9.64
C VAL A 85 10.36 4.20 -9.62
N ARG A 86 9.77 5.36 -9.89
CA ARG A 86 10.43 6.67 -9.76
C ARG A 86 11.00 6.90 -8.35
N HIS A 87 10.32 6.37 -7.34
CA HIS A 87 10.71 6.50 -5.93
C HIS A 87 11.56 5.32 -5.42
N GLY A 88 12.05 4.45 -6.31
CA GLY A 88 12.95 3.34 -5.98
C GLY A 88 12.24 2.05 -5.55
N VAL A 89 10.93 1.96 -5.70
CA VAL A 89 10.18 0.72 -5.47
C VAL A 89 10.35 -0.20 -6.67
N THR A 90 10.88 -1.39 -6.47
CA THR A 90 11.11 -2.38 -7.53
C THR A 90 10.21 -3.60 -7.43
N THR A 91 9.44 -3.70 -6.35
CA THR A 91 8.50 -4.81 -6.12
C THR A 91 7.24 -4.29 -5.45
N VAL A 92 6.07 -4.65 -5.99
CA VAL A 92 4.75 -4.28 -5.45
C VAL A 92 3.89 -5.52 -5.24
N LEU A 93 3.01 -5.49 -4.24
CA LEU A 93 2.04 -6.55 -3.97
C LEU A 93 0.61 -6.08 -4.23
N LEU A 94 -0.10 -6.80 -5.10
CA LEU A 94 -1.50 -6.60 -5.46
C LEU A 94 -2.44 -7.44 -4.59
N GLY A 95 -3.74 -7.19 -4.70
CA GLY A 95 -4.75 -8.02 -4.07
C GLY A 95 -4.90 -7.77 -2.57
N ASN A 96 -4.61 -6.57 -2.08
CA ASN A 96 -4.75 -6.21 -0.67
C ASN A 96 -6.21 -5.92 -0.27
N CYS A 97 -6.47 -5.75 1.02
CA CYS A 97 -7.76 -5.34 1.60
C CYS A 97 -8.98 -6.19 1.14
N SER A 98 -8.79 -7.47 0.92
CA SER A 98 -9.80 -8.40 0.36
C SER A 98 -10.15 -8.19 -1.11
N LEU A 99 -9.49 -7.26 -1.79
CA LEU A 99 -9.76 -6.88 -3.17
C LEU A 99 -8.77 -7.58 -4.11
N SER A 100 -9.27 -8.18 -5.17
CA SER A 100 -8.49 -8.67 -6.30
C SER A 100 -9.39 -8.76 -7.53
N THR A 101 -8.82 -9.03 -8.69
CA THR A 101 -9.53 -9.11 -9.97
C THR A 101 -9.45 -10.51 -10.58
N VAL A 102 -9.28 -11.54 -9.73
CA VAL A 102 -8.98 -12.91 -10.19
C VAL A 102 -10.23 -13.60 -10.70
N TYR A 103 -11.28 -13.71 -9.89
CA TYR A 103 -12.45 -14.55 -10.18
C TYR A 103 -13.73 -13.77 -10.51
N ALA A 104 -14.04 -12.69 -9.77
CA ALA A 104 -15.23 -11.89 -10.01
C ALA A 104 -15.25 -11.33 -11.43
N ASP A 105 -16.42 -11.18 -12.04
CA ASP A 105 -16.53 -10.54 -13.34
C ASP A 105 -16.14 -9.05 -13.28
N SER A 106 -16.01 -8.42 -14.45
CA SER A 106 -15.51 -7.04 -14.55
C SER A 106 -16.44 -6.04 -13.87
N GLU A 107 -17.75 -6.27 -13.90
CA GLU A 107 -18.73 -5.38 -13.29
C GLU A 107 -18.70 -5.46 -11.75
N ASP A 108 -18.73 -6.68 -11.21
CA ASP A 108 -18.65 -6.92 -9.78
C ASP A 108 -17.29 -6.46 -9.20
N ALA A 109 -16.18 -6.75 -9.90
CA ALA A 109 -14.86 -6.31 -9.49
C ALA A 109 -14.75 -4.77 -9.47
N ALA A 110 -15.31 -4.07 -10.45
CA ALA A 110 -15.34 -2.61 -10.46
C ALA A 110 -16.16 -2.03 -9.30
N ASP A 111 -17.26 -2.67 -8.91
CA ASP A 111 -18.05 -2.27 -7.75
C ASP A 111 -17.26 -2.45 -6.44
N LEU A 112 -16.38 -3.47 -6.35
CA LEU A 112 -15.56 -3.71 -5.17
C LEU A 112 -14.48 -2.63 -4.96
N PHE A 113 -13.84 -2.12 -6.03
CA PHE A 113 -12.67 -1.23 -5.94
C PHE A 113 -12.98 0.25 -5.75
N SER A 114 -14.23 0.69 -5.76
CA SER A 114 -14.48 2.07 -6.16
C SER A 114 -14.61 3.09 -5.05
N ARG A 115 -15.10 2.79 -3.84
CA ARG A 115 -15.48 3.86 -2.90
C ARG A 115 -14.38 4.21 -1.89
N VAL A 116 -13.88 3.25 -1.17
CA VAL A 116 -12.82 3.50 -0.18
C VAL A 116 -11.50 3.74 -0.87
N GLU A 117 -11.22 2.92 -1.89
CA GLU A 117 -9.99 3.07 -2.68
C GLU A 117 -9.98 4.38 -3.50
N ALA A 118 -11.12 5.06 -3.60
CA ALA A 118 -11.27 6.34 -4.30
C ALA A 118 -10.72 6.30 -5.74
N VAL A 119 -10.86 5.15 -6.40
CA VAL A 119 -10.63 4.99 -7.84
C VAL A 119 -11.98 5.02 -8.53
N PRO A 120 -12.23 5.94 -9.47
CA PRO A 120 -13.52 6.03 -10.14
C PRO A 120 -13.89 4.71 -10.82
N ARG A 121 -15.09 4.21 -10.54
CA ARG A 121 -15.59 2.91 -10.99
C ARG A 121 -15.48 2.69 -12.50
N GLU A 122 -15.77 3.73 -13.28
CA GLU A 122 -15.72 3.68 -14.74
C GLU A 122 -14.33 3.34 -15.28
N PHE A 123 -13.27 3.77 -14.61
CA PHE A 123 -11.90 3.46 -15.01
C PHE A 123 -11.52 2.02 -14.65
N VAL A 124 -11.93 1.55 -13.46
CA VAL A 124 -11.71 0.15 -13.05
C VAL A 124 -12.48 -0.78 -13.99
N TYR A 125 -13.75 -0.48 -14.26
CA TYR A 125 -14.57 -1.25 -15.20
C TYR A 125 -13.95 -1.26 -16.59
N GLY A 126 -13.59 -0.11 -17.14
CA GLY A 126 -12.99 0.01 -18.47
C GLY A 126 -11.66 -0.75 -18.60
N ALA A 127 -10.83 -0.71 -17.54
CA ALA A 127 -9.58 -1.48 -17.50
C ALA A 127 -9.83 -2.98 -17.53
N LEU A 128 -10.79 -3.48 -16.75
CA LEU A 128 -11.13 -4.90 -16.69
C LEU A 128 -11.87 -5.38 -17.94
N ASP A 129 -12.88 -4.65 -18.38
CA ASP A 129 -13.68 -5.01 -19.56
C ASP A 129 -12.82 -5.14 -20.81
N SER A 130 -11.81 -4.29 -20.95
CA SER A 130 -10.90 -4.29 -22.09
C SER A 130 -9.76 -5.32 -22.00
N ASN A 131 -9.34 -5.72 -20.79
CA ASN A 131 -8.10 -6.49 -20.62
C ASN A 131 -8.28 -7.83 -19.89
N LYS A 132 -9.38 -8.04 -19.17
CA LYS A 132 -9.59 -9.30 -18.43
C LYS A 132 -9.97 -10.43 -19.38
N THR A 133 -9.01 -11.32 -19.65
CA THR A 133 -9.17 -12.50 -20.52
C THR A 133 -9.08 -13.82 -19.76
N TRP A 134 -9.00 -13.76 -18.44
CA TRP A 134 -8.82 -14.90 -17.55
C TRP A 134 -10.07 -15.19 -16.73
N SER A 135 -10.22 -16.45 -16.35
CA SER A 135 -11.28 -16.99 -15.48
C SER A 135 -10.73 -17.84 -14.35
N THR A 136 -9.45 -18.18 -14.40
CA THR A 136 -8.75 -18.98 -13.39
C THR A 136 -7.55 -18.20 -12.83
N ALA A 137 -7.09 -18.57 -11.63
CA ALA A 137 -5.91 -17.95 -11.04
C ALA A 137 -4.63 -18.19 -11.86
N ALA A 138 -4.50 -19.36 -12.49
CA ALA A 138 -3.36 -19.66 -13.36
C ALA A 138 -3.32 -18.76 -14.61
N GLU A 139 -4.50 -18.53 -15.22
CA GLU A 139 -4.63 -17.60 -16.34
C GLU A 139 -4.36 -16.17 -15.93
N TYR A 140 -4.85 -15.72 -14.74
CA TYR A 140 -4.56 -14.41 -14.16
C TYR A 140 -3.06 -14.20 -14.00
N VAL A 141 -2.36 -15.11 -13.31
CA VAL A 141 -0.91 -15.02 -13.09
C VAL A 141 -0.17 -14.95 -14.42
N LYS A 142 -0.57 -15.78 -15.41
CA LYS A 142 0.03 -15.75 -16.75
C LYS A 142 -0.25 -14.43 -17.47
N ALA A 143 -1.47 -13.91 -17.39
CA ALA A 143 -1.84 -12.65 -18.03
C ALA A 143 -1.02 -11.49 -17.46
N ILE A 144 -0.96 -11.36 -16.13
CA ILE A 144 -0.13 -10.34 -15.47
C ILE A 144 1.35 -10.50 -15.83
N ASP A 145 1.89 -11.72 -15.80
CA ASP A 145 3.31 -11.95 -16.11
C ASP A 145 3.61 -11.71 -17.61
N THR A 146 2.63 -11.70 -18.49
CA THR A 146 2.82 -11.41 -19.92
C THR A 146 2.89 -9.91 -20.20
N LEU A 147 2.37 -9.06 -19.30
CA LEU A 147 2.44 -7.61 -19.45
C LEU A 147 3.89 -7.12 -19.48
N PRO A 148 4.16 -5.97 -20.11
CA PRO A 148 5.47 -5.31 -20.06
C PRO A 148 5.70 -4.65 -18.67
N LEU A 149 5.72 -5.50 -17.63
CA LEU A 149 5.86 -5.05 -16.23
C LEU A 149 7.11 -4.22 -16.03
N GLY A 150 6.94 -3.07 -15.38
CA GLY A 150 8.04 -2.23 -14.92
C GLY A 150 8.67 -2.81 -13.65
N PRO A 151 7.99 -2.76 -12.51
CA PRO A 151 8.44 -3.44 -11.29
C PRO A 151 8.06 -4.93 -11.30
N ASN A 152 8.62 -5.69 -10.35
CA ASN A 152 8.13 -7.02 -10.05
C ASN A 152 6.77 -6.93 -9.35
N VAL A 153 5.91 -7.91 -9.60
CA VAL A 153 4.55 -7.98 -9.07
C VAL A 153 4.34 -9.31 -8.37
N GLY A 154 3.89 -9.30 -7.12
CA GLY A 154 3.30 -10.44 -6.44
C GLY A 154 1.84 -10.16 -6.14
N SER A 155 1.03 -11.18 -5.85
CA SER A 155 -0.38 -10.93 -5.52
C SER A 155 -0.93 -11.83 -4.42
N LEU A 156 -1.98 -11.33 -3.77
CA LEU A 156 -2.84 -12.04 -2.83
C LEU A 156 -4.22 -12.25 -3.48
N LEU A 157 -4.89 -13.34 -3.15
CA LEU A 157 -6.29 -13.52 -3.54
C LEU A 157 -7.20 -12.77 -2.56
N GLY A 158 -8.01 -11.84 -3.05
CA GLY A 158 -8.98 -11.12 -2.25
C GLY A 158 -10.13 -12.00 -1.77
N HIS A 159 -10.44 -12.00 -0.48
CA HIS A 159 -11.57 -12.75 0.07
C HIS A 159 -12.92 -12.24 -0.46
N SER A 160 -13.03 -10.93 -0.73
CA SER A 160 -14.23 -10.35 -1.34
C SER A 160 -14.42 -10.82 -2.78
N ASP A 161 -13.35 -10.88 -3.59
CA ASP A 161 -13.36 -11.45 -4.93
C ASP A 161 -13.79 -12.93 -4.90
N LEU A 162 -13.13 -13.73 -4.05
CA LEU A 162 -13.43 -15.16 -3.88
C LEU A 162 -14.90 -15.39 -3.46
N ARG A 163 -15.39 -14.60 -2.51
CA ARG A 163 -16.76 -14.71 -1.98
C ARG A 163 -17.79 -14.28 -3.03
N THR A 164 -17.51 -13.23 -3.79
CA THR A 164 -18.34 -12.76 -4.90
C THR A 164 -18.43 -13.81 -6.01
N ALA A 165 -17.31 -14.41 -6.38
CA ALA A 165 -17.27 -15.45 -7.42
C ALA A 165 -18.11 -16.71 -7.08
N VAL A 166 -18.27 -17.03 -5.79
CA VAL A 166 -19.01 -18.23 -5.37
C VAL A 166 -20.47 -17.94 -5.03
N LEU A 167 -20.78 -16.79 -4.44
CA LEU A 167 -22.13 -16.44 -3.97
C LEU A 167 -22.87 -15.48 -4.91
N GLY A 168 -22.17 -14.76 -5.77
CA GLY A 168 -22.67 -13.55 -6.44
C GLY A 168 -22.65 -12.35 -5.48
N LEU A 169 -22.48 -11.14 -6.01
CA LEU A 169 -22.28 -9.92 -5.20
C LEU A 169 -23.48 -9.61 -4.30
N ASP A 170 -24.72 -9.88 -4.74
CA ASP A 170 -25.93 -9.67 -3.95
C ASP A 170 -25.91 -10.50 -2.65
N ARG A 171 -25.75 -11.82 -2.77
CA ARG A 171 -25.71 -12.73 -1.61
C ARG A 171 -24.44 -12.53 -0.77
N ALA A 172 -23.34 -12.19 -1.41
CA ALA A 172 -22.06 -11.97 -0.74
C ALA A 172 -22.08 -10.74 0.19
N THR A 173 -22.95 -9.78 -0.08
CA THR A 173 -23.12 -8.53 0.68
C THR A 173 -24.41 -8.48 1.52
N ASP A 174 -25.07 -9.61 1.71
CA ASP A 174 -26.25 -9.76 2.57
C ASP A 174 -25.83 -10.37 3.92
N ASP A 175 -26.08 -9.68 5.02
CA ASP A 175 -25.71 -10.08 6.38
C ASP A 175 -26.54 -11.28 6.90
N THR A 176 -27.67 -11.59 6.27
CA THR A 176 -28.53 -12.74 6.59
C THR A 176 -28.07 -14.03 5.91
N VAL A 177 -27.32 -13.92 4.81
CA VAL A 177 -26.86 -15.07 4.01
C VAL A 177 -25.66 -15.75 4.67
N ARG A 178 -25.70 -17.07 4.73
CA ARG A 178 -24.58 -17.91 5.16
C ARG A 178 -24.23 -18.88 4.05
N PRO A 179 -22.94 -19.04 3.70
CA PRO A 179 -22.53 -20.03 2.72
C PRO A 179 -22.89 -21.44 3.15
N THR A 180 -23.37 -22.24 2.22
CA THR A 180 -23.55 -23.69 2.39
C THR A 180 -22.20 -24.40 2.49
N ASP A 181 -22.22 -25.68 2.89
CA ASP A 181 -20.98 -26.48 2.94
C ASP A 181 -20.33 -26.64 1.56
N ALA A 182 -21.15 -26.82 0.51
CA ALA A 182 -20.66 -26.92 -0.87
C ALA A 182 -19.99 -25.60 -1.33
N GLU A 183 -20.56 -24.45 -1.00
CA GLU A 183 -19.98 -23.14 -1.31
C GLU A 183 -18.66 -22.90 -0.55
N LEU A 184 -18.59 -23.31 0.73
CA LEU A 184 -17.35 -23.25 1.50
C LEU A 184 -16.26 -24.16 0.93
N GLU A 185 -16.60 -25.37 0.46
CA GLU A 185 -15.65 -26.25 -0.22
C GLU A 185 -15.20 -25.64 -1.55
N ARG A 186 -16.10 -25.01 -2.31
CA ARG A 186 -15.75 -24.34 -3.57
C ARG A 186 -14.80 -23.16 -3.33
N MET A 187 -15.04 -22.31 -2.32
CA MET A 187 -14.13 -21.24 -1.93
C MET A 187 -12.74 -21.80 -1.56
N ALA A 188 -12.71 -22.88 -0.79
CA ALA A 188 -11.47 -23.52 -0.38
C ALA A 188 -10.69 -24.09 -1.57
N ALA A 189 -11.38 -24.66 -2.56
CA ALA A 189 -10.78 -25.18 -3.79
C ALA A 189 -10.21 -24.07 -4.68
N LEU A 190 -10.96 -22.96 -4.86
CA LEU A 190 -10.47 -21.80 -5.63
C LEU A 190 -9.26 -21.12 -4.96
N LEU A 191 -9.26 -21.04 -3.63
CA LEU A 191 -8.09 -20.55 -2.92
C LEU A 191 -6.89 -21.50 -3.12
N ASP A 192 -7.08 -22.80 -3.03
CA ASP A 192 -6.02 -23.79 -3.21
C ASP A 192 -5.42 -23.71 -4.63
N GLU A 193 -6.27 -23.54 -5.67
CA GLU A 193 -5.89 -23.28 -7.06
C GLU A 193 -5.04 -21.99 -7.20
N ALA A 194 -5.45 -20.91 -6.53
CA ALA A 194 -4.70 -19.66 -6.56
C ALA A 194 -3.30 -19.80 -5.93
N LEU A 195 -3.19 -20.58 -4.86
CA LEU A 195 -1.90 -20.87 -4.24
C LEU A 195 -1.02 -21.78 -5.11
N ASP A 196 -1.60 -22.70 -5.86
CA ASP A 196 -0.89 -23.52 -6.86
C ASP A 196 -0.37 -22.68 -8.04
N ALA A 197 -1.13 -21.65 -8.45
CA ALA A 197 -0.70 -20.69 -9.47
C ALA A 197 0.48 -19.79 -9.00
N GLY A 198 0.83 -19.83 -7.71
CA GLY A 198 1.96 -19.09 -7.14
C GLY A 198 1.57 -17.82 -6.38
N MET A 199 0.29 -17.56 -6.13
CA MET A 199 -0.11 -16.43 -5.30
C MET A 199 0.41 -16.56 -3.87
N LEU A 200 0.72 -15.42 -3.23
CA LEU A 200 1.40 -15.37 -1.93
C LEU A 200 0.52 -15.81 -0.76
N GLY A 201 -0.79 -15.68 -0.92
CA GLY A 201 -1.77 -15.99 0.12
C GLY A 201 -3.13 -15.39 -0.19
N MET A 202 -3.85 -15.03 0.86
CA MET A 202 -5.18 -14.41 0.76
C MET A 202 -5.18 -13.08 1.52
N SER A 203 -5.98 -12.13 1.06
CA SER A 203 -6.28 -10.90 1.80
C SER A 203 -7.73 -10.88 2.28
N GLY A 204 -7.98 -10.20 3.40
CA GLY A 204 -9.30 -10.03 4.01
C GLY A 204 -9.52 -8.62 4.55
N MET A 205 -10.79 -8.22 4.65
CA MET A 205 -11.23 -6.99 5.28
C MET A 205 -12.40 -7.32 6.20
N ASP A 206 -12.29 -6.97 7.49
CA ASP A 206 -13.33 -7.20 8.48
C ASP A 206 -14.04 -5.92 8.89
N ALA A 207 -13.40 -4.78 8.66
CA ALA A 207 -13.98 -3.48 8.98
C ALA A 207 -15.11 -3.12 8.01
N ALA A 208 -16.22 -2.60 8.54
CA ALA A 208 -17.41 -2.24 7.76
C ALA A 208 -17.34 -0.84 7.13
N ILE A 209 -16.17 -0.19 7.19
CA ILE A 209 -15.96 1.15 6.63
C ILE A 209 -15.86 1.14 5.12
N ASP A 210 -15.35 0.04 4.55
CA ASP A 210 -15.21 -0.12 3.12
C ASP A 210 -16.56 -0.41 2.48
N LYS A 211 -16.96 0.42 1.53
CA LYS A 211 -18.28 0.40 0.88
C LYS A 211 -18.16 0.24 -0.62
N LEU A 212 -19.14 -0.43 -1.20
CA LEU A 212 -19.32 -0.52 -2.65
C LEU A 212 -19.79 0.82 -3.23
N ASP A 213 -19.40 1.13 -4.46
CA ASP A 213 -19.83 2.33 -5.20
C ASP A 213 -20.65 2.04 -6.45
N GLY A 214 -20.86 0.80 -6.82
CA GLY A 214 -21.75 0.43 -7.93
C GLY A 214 -23.21 0.78 -7.65
N ASP A 215 -23.98 1.07 -8.69
CA ASP A 215 -25.38 1.49 -8.54
C ASP A 215 -26.26 0.37 -7.98
N ARG A 216 -25.92 -0.89 -8.27
CA ARG A 216 -26.70 -2.06 -7.84
C ARG A 216 -26.67 -2.28 -6.31
N PHE A 217 -25.50 -2.08 -5.68
CA PHE A 217 -25.29 -2.41 -4.26
C PHE A 217 -24.62 -1.28 -3.49
N ARG A 218 -24.88 -0.06 -3.90
CA ARG A 218 -24.25 1.15 -3.38
C ARG A 218 -24.32 1.25 -1.86
N SER A 219 -23.19 1.56 -1.24
CA SER A 219 -23.03 1.71 0.22
C SER A 219 -23.18 0.43 1.05
N ARG A 220 -23.30 -0.75 0.44
CA ARG A 220 -23.12 -2.01 1.17
C ARG A 220 -21.64 -2.18 1.53
N ALA A 221 -21.35 -2.82 2.67
CA ALA A 221 -19.98 -3.16 3.03
C ALA A 221 -19.42 -4.25 2.09
N LEU A 222 -18.08 -4.39 2.05
CA LEU A 222 -17.40 -5.40 1.23
C LEU A 222 -17.85 -6.83 1.63
N PRO A 223 -17.88 -7.77 0.68
CA PRO A 223 -18.28 -9.15 0.90
C PRO A 223 -17.57 -9.83 2.07
N SER A 224 -16.26 -9.64 2.24
CA SER A 224 -15.48 -10.29 3.31
C SER A 224 -15.88 -9.84 4.72
N THR A 225 -16.49 -8.66 4.88
CA THR A 225 -17.02 -8.16 6.16
C THR A 225 -18.11 -9.09 6.74
N PHE A 226 -18.89 -9.72 5.85
CA PHE A 226 -19.99 -10.63 6.24
C PHE A 226 -19.53 -12.08 6.45
N ALA A 227 -18.24 -12.37 6.27
CA ALA A 227 -17.70 -13.71 6.43
C ALA A 227 -17.77 -14.19 7.89
N THR A 228 -18.28 -15.39 8.10
CA THR A 228 -18.33 -16.01 9.42
C THR A 228 -16.95 -16.56 9.86
N TRP A 229 -16.74 -16.75 11.17
CA TRP A 229 -15.53 -17.43 11.67
C TRP A 229 -15.39 -18.87 11.16
N ARG A 230 -16.50 -19.55 10.81
CA ARG A 230 -16.48 -20.87 10.18
C ARG A 230 -15.83 -20.80 8.80
N GLU A 231 -16.24 -19.85 7.97
CA GLU A 231 -15.69 -19.56 6.64
C GLU A 231 -14.21 -19.19 6.73
N ARG A 232 -13.87 -18.16 7.52
CA ARG A 232 -12.49 -17.71 7.73
C ARG A 232 -11.57 -18.84 8.17
N ARG A 233 -11.98 -19.61 9.17
CA ARG A 233 -11.20 -20.75 9.67
C ARG A 233 -10.99 -21.83 8.60
N LYS A 234 -11.97 -22.06 7.74
CA LYS A 234 -11.83 -22.99 6.60
C LYS A 234 -10.74 -22.52 5.66
N LEU A 235 -10.79 -21.28 5.20
CA LEU A 235 -9.82 -20.68 4.29
C LEU A 235 -8.42 -20.57 4.91
N ILE A 236 -8.31 -20.12 6.16
CA ILE A 236 -7.04 -20.07 6.87
C ILE A 236 -6.42 -21.46 7.04
N ASN A 237 -7.23 -22.51 7.14
CA ASN A 237 -6.70 -23.88 7.17
C ASN A 237 -6.08 -24.31 5.83
N VAL A 238 -6.59 -23.81 4.69
CA VAL A 238 -5.93 -23.99 3.38
C VAL A 238 -4.57 -23.29 3.39
N LEU A 239 -4.52 -22.02 3.78
CA LEU A 239 -3.26 -21.26 3.91
C LEU A 239 -2.25 -21.98 4.82
N ARG A 240 -2.71 -22.49 5.97
CA ARG A 240 -1.87 -23.23 6.93
C ARG A 240 -1.27 -24.49 6.32
N LYS A 241 -2.06 -25.27 5.58
CA LYS A 241 -1.58 -26.49 4.91
C LYS A 241 -0.51 -26.18 3.87
N ARG A 242 -0.67 -25.07 3.15
CA ARG A 242 0.22 -24.62 2.08
C ARG A 242 1.40 -23.78 2.57
N GLY A 243 1.45 -23.41 3.86
CA GLY A 243 2.49 -22.52 4.40
C GLY A 243 2.42 -21.10 3.84
N ARG A 244 1.22 -20.67 3.42
CA ARG A 244 0.96 -19.35 2.84
C ARG A 244 0.45 -18.37 3.91
N MET A 245 0.37 -17.10 3.55
CA MET A 245 0.05 -16.03 4.49
C MET A 245 -1.38 -15.50 4.35
N LEU A 246 -1.83 -14.81 5.39
CA LEU A 246 -3.03 -13.98 5.39
C LEU A 246 -2.63 -12.51 5.60
N GLN A 247 -3.08 -11.64 4.72
CA GLN A 247 -3.17 -10.20 4.99
C GLN A 247 -4.60 -9.91 5.46
N SER A 248 -4.81 -9.05 6.46
CA SER A 248 -6.17 -8.68 6.88
C SER A 248 -6.20 -7.32 7.56
N ALA A 249 -7.33 -6.65 7.43
CA ALA A 249 -7.70 -5.50 8.23
C ALA A 249 -8.75 -5.94 9.26
N PRO A 250 -8.36 -6.16 10.53
CA PRO A 250 -9.30 -6.59 11.57
C PRO A 250 -10.30 -5.49 11.88
N ASP A 251 -11.49 -5.90 12.33
CA ASP A 251 -12.41 -4.96 12.95
C ASP A 251 -11.80 -4.45 14.25
N VAL A 252 -11.36 -3.18 14.23
CA VAL A 252 -10.73 -2.53 15.39
C VAL A 252 -11.72 -2.23 16.51
N GLU A 253 -13.03 -2.24 16.23
CA GLU A 253 -14.08 -2.06 17.25
C GLU A 253 -14.28 -3.31 18.09
N SER A 254 -13.79 -4.47 17.62
CA SER A 254 -13.91 -5.77 18.29
C SER A 254 -12.56 -6.32 18.78
N PRO A 255 -12.18 -6.11 20.06
CA PRO A 255 -10.98 -6.74 20.64
C PRO A 255 -10.98 -8.28 20.52
N VAL A 256 -12.17 -8.89 20.51
CA VAL A 256 -12.34 -10.34 20.34
C VAL A 256 -11.91 -10.76 18.93
N SER A 257 -12.26 -9.98 17.91
CA SER A 257 -11.83 -10.23 16.52
C SER A 257 -10.30 -10.24 16.43
N ALA A 258 -9.64 -9.22 16.96
CA ALA A 258 -8.17 -9.15 16.98
C ALA A 258 -7.54 -10.36 17.68
N LEU A 259 -8.02 -10.75 18.88
CA LEU A 259 -7.53 -11.93 19.60
C LEU A 259 -7.72 -13.22 18.79
N MET A 260 -8.86 -13.37 18.10
CA MET A 260 -9.12 -14.55 17.26
C MET A 260 -8.11 -14.70 16.12
N PHE A 261 -7.59 -13.60 15.55
CA PHE A 261 -6.51 -13.69 14.56
C PHE A 261 -5.22 -14.23 15.18
N PHE A 262 -4.82 -13.76 16.38
CA PHE A 262 -3.66 -14.33 17.07
C PHE A 262 -3.83 -15.83 17.37
N LEU A 263 -4.98 -16.24 17.87
CA LEU A 263 -5.28 -17.65 18.13
C LEU A 263 -5.24 -18.47 16.83
N THR A 264 -5.79 -17.92 15.76
CA THR A 264 -5.82 -18.61 14.45
C THR A 264 -4.45 -18.66 13.81
N SER A 265 -3.59 -17.65 13.99
CA SER A 265 -2.18 -17.64 13.57
C SER A 265 -1.33 -18.66 14.34
N SER A 266 -1.73 -19.01 15.55
CA SER A 266 -0.94 -19.75 16.54
C SER A 266 -0.53 -21.15 16.06
N ARG A 267 0.74 -21.52 16.34
CA ARG A 267 1.25 -22.89 16.20
C ARG A 267 0.63 -23.83 17.23
N ILE A 268 0.35 -23.34 18.45
CA ILE A 268 -0.21 -24.14 19.54
C ILE A 268 -1.61 -24.64 19.14
N PHE A 269 -2.49 -23.72 18.71
CA PHE A 269 -3.84 -24.08 18.27
C PHE A 269 -3.87 -24.64 16.83
N GLY A 270 -2.82 -24.40 16.05
CA GLY A 270 -2.62 -24.91 14.68
C GLY A 270 -1.96 -26.30 14.60
N ARG A 271 -1.84 -27.04 15.70
CA ARG A 271 -1.21 -28.38 15.76
C ARG A 271 0.21 -28.38 15.21
N GLY A 272 1.02 -27.42 15.63
CA GLY A 272 2.42 -27.24 15.24
C GLY A 272 2.64 -26.40 13.99
N LYS A 273 1.60 -26.07 13.21
CA LYS A 273 1.68 -25.22 12.02
C LYS A 273 0.99 -23.88 12.27
N GLY A 274 1.74 -22.80 12.28
CA GLY A 274 1.20 -21.43 12.31
C GLY A 274 0.83 -20.91 10.92
N VAL A 275 0.18 -19.76 10.88
CA VAL A 275 -0.04 -18.97 9.65
C VAL A 275 0.56 -17.59 9.87
N ARG A 276 1.42 -17.15 8.96
CA ARG A 276 1.92 -15.77 8.97
C ARG A 276 0.78 -14.82 8.63
N MET A 277 0.61 -13.80 9.46
CA MET A 277 -0.44 -12.79 9.26
C MET A 277 0.16 -11.40 9.22
N SER A 278 -0.20 -10.66 8.18
CA SER A 278 0.14 -9.25 7.99
C SER A 278 -1.11 -8.42 8.17
N MET A 279 -1.18 -7.63 9.25
CA MET A 279 -2.42 -6.95 9.67
C MET A 279 -2.34 -5.45 9.38
N LEU A 280 -3.42 -4.84 8.92
CA LEU A 280 -3.59 -3.38 8.86
C LEU A 280 -4.06 -2.86 10.23
N VAL A 281 -3.70 -1.69 10.59
CA VAL A 281 -2.49 -0.90 10.38
C VAL A 281 -1.99 -0.51 11.77
N SER A 282 -0.67 -0.57 11.98
CA SER A 282 -0.06 0.01 13.18
C SER A 282 0.20 1.47 12.92
N ALA A 283 -0.50 2.33 13.64
CA ALA A 283 -0.35 3.77 13.54
C ALA A 283 -0.43 4.44 14.92
N ASP A 284 0.25 5.56 15.06
CA ASP A 284 0.10 6.48 16.19
C ASP A 284 -1.09 7.40 15.91
N ALA A 285 -2.31 6.85 15.99
CA ALA A 285 -3.54 7.58 15.69
C ALA A 285 -3.82 8.68 16.71
N LYS A 286 -4.16 9.89 16.24
CA LYS A 286 -4.54 11.01 17.11
C LYS A 286 -5.81 10.69 17.92
N SER A 287 -6.73 9.94 17.33
CA SER A 287 -7.97 9.49 17.97
C SER A 287 -7.74 8.47 19.09
N MET A 288 -6.62 7.72 19.04
CA MET A 288 -6.29 6.65 20.00
C MET A 288 -4.82 6.68 20.43
N PRO A 289 -4.35 7.70 21.15
CA PRO A 289 -2.92 7.90 21.42
C PRO A 289 -2.25 6.81 22.27
N LEU A 290 -3.02 5.95 22.94
CA LEU A 290 -2.50 4.83 23.74
C LEU A 290 -2.40 3.53 22.94
N ALA A 291 -3.10 3.39 21.81
CA ALA A 291 -3.12 2.17 21.01
C ALA A 291 -1.73 1.81 20.45
N VAL A 292 -0.88 2.79 20.19
CA VAL A 292 0.51 2.61 19.74
C VAL A 292 1.31 1.65 20.62
N HIS A 293 1.05 1.63 21.94
CA HIS A 293 1.76 0.75 22.88
C HIS A 293 1.32 -0.72 22.77
N THR A 294 0.09 -0.96 22.29
CA THR A 294 -0.43 -2.32 22.14
C THR A 294 0.09 -3.00 20.88
N PHE A 295 0.31 -2.26 19.80
CA PHE A 295 0.76 -2.81 18.52
C PHE A 295 2.16 -3.43 18.61
N GLY A 296 3.12 -2.82 19.30
CA GLY A 296 4.47 -3.35 19.44
C GLY A 296 4.55 -4.41 20.53
N PHE A 297 4.59 -3.97 21.79
CA PHE A 297 4.80 -4.86 22.94
C PHE A 297 3.75 -5.96 23.05
N GLY A 298 2.45 -5.59 22.93
CA GLY A 298 1.35 -6.55 23.02
C GLY A 298 1.45 -7.64 21.95
N THR A 299 1.73 -7.26 20.71
CA THR A 299 1.90 -8.21 19.61
C THR A 299 3.07 -9.17 19.85
N ARG A 300 4.23 -8.68 20.32
CA ARG A 300 5.37 -9.55 20.65
C ARG A 300 5.03 -10.54 21.76
N MET A 301 4.33 -10.10 22.80
CA MET A 301 3.91 -10.97 23.90
C MET A 301 2.95 -12.06 23.40
N LEU A 302 1.92 -11.67 22.63
CA LEU A 302 0.97 -12.64 22.07
C LEU A 302 1.67 -13.63 21.11
N ASN A 303 2.53 -13.14 20.23
CA ASN A 303 3.33 -14.00 19.34
C ASN A 303 4.17 -14.99 20.15
N ARG A 304 4.83 -14.54 21.22
CA ARG A 304 5.68 -15.39 22.06
C ARG A 304 4.87 -16.46 22.81
N PHE A 305 3.77 -16.05 23.48
CA PHE A 305 3.00 -16.96 24.32
C PHE A 305 2.09 -17.88 23.55
N LEU A 306 1.49 -17.41 22.45
CA LEU A 306 0.59 -18.21 21.63
C LEU A 306 1.33 -18.94 20.50
N GLY A 307 2.63 -18.69 20.29
CA GLY A 307 3.34 -19.20 19.11
C GLY A 307 2.74 -18.67 17.81
N SER A 308 2.21 -17.45 17.82
CA SER A 308 1.61 -16.79 16.64
C SER A 308 2.70 -16.13 15.79
N ALA A 309 2.37 -15.80 14.55
CA ALA A 309 3.23 -15.10 13.62
C ALA A 309 2.45 -13.93 13.01
N VAL A 310 2.13 -12.93 13.84
CA VAL A 310 1.39 -11.72 13.44
C VAL A 310 2.37 -10.56 13.41
N ARG A 311 2.35 -9.80 12.30
CA ARG A 311 3.01 -8.50 12.16
C ARG A 311 2.02 -7.47 11.63
N PHE A 312 2.17 -6.22 12.04
CA PHE A 312 1.35 -5.12 11.54
C PHE A 312 2.08 -4.37 10.45
N GLN A 313 1.35 -3.95 9.44
CA GLN A 313 1.85 -3.02 8.42
C GLN A 313 1.89 -1.61 8.99
N HIS A 314 2.86 -0.82 8.58
CA HIS A 314 3.07 0.54 9.05
C HIS A 314 3.50 1.45 7.91
N LEU A 315 2.85 2.59 7.84
CA LEU A 315 3.26 3.70 7.02
C LEU A 315 4.32 4.50 7.80
N PRO A 316 5.61 4.48 7.39
CA PRO A 316 6.70 5.08 8.17
C PRO A 316 6.80 6.61 8.02
N VAL A 317 5.68 7.28 7.79
CA VAL A 317 5.54 8.72 7.57
C VAL A 317 4.33 9.27 8.30
N PRO A 318 4.22 10.59 8.53
CA PRO A 318 2.95 11.19 8.97
C PRO A 318 1.82 10.81 8.02
N PHE A 319 0.68 10.40 8.59
CA PHE A 319 -0.49 10.01 7.82
C PHE A 319 -1.37 11.22 7.60
N GLU A 320 -1.04 11.96 6.57
CA GLU A 320 -1.74 13.16 6.12
C GLU A 320 -2.72 12.81 5.02
N LEU A 321 -3.97 13.22 5.20
CA LEU A 321 -5.07 13.02 4.27
C LEU A 321 -5.49 14.35 3.66
N TYR A 322 -5.86 14.32 2.39
CA TYR A 322 -6.45 15.41 1.65
C TYR A 322 -7.88 15.05 1.24
N SER A 323 -8.75 16.04 1.15
CA SER A 323 -10.13 15.84 0.73
C SER A 323 -10.60 16.95 -0.18
N ASP A 324 -11.37 16.59 -1.19
CA ASP A 324 -12.19 17.52 -1.95
C ASP A 324 -13.57 17.53 -1.29
N GLY A 325 -13.90 18.60 -0.58
CA GLY A 325 -15.14 18.70 0.19
C GLY A 325 -15.28 17.65 1.28
N ILE A 326 -16.38 16.89 1.26
CA ILE A 326 -16.68 15.83 2.21
C ILE A 326 -16.20 14.45 1.73
N ASP A 327 -15.57 14.33 0.55
CA ASP A 327 -15.16 13.05 -0.04
C ASP A 327 -13.95 12.43 0.67
N LEU A 328 -14.14 12.07 1.95
CA LEU A 328 -13.13 11.42 2.77
C LEU A 328 -13.75 10.26 3.58
N PRO A 329 -13.16 9.04 3.56
CA PRO A 329 -13.70 7.87 4.26
C PRO A 329 -13.94 8.06 5.75
N VAL A 330 -13.26 9.00 6.42
CA VAL A 330 -13.49 9.29 7.84
C VAL A 330 -14.93 9.71 8.15
N PHE A 331 -15.64 10.25 7.18
CA PHE A 331 -17.06 10.61 7.37
C PHE A 331 -18.01 9.41 7.32
N GLU A 332 -17.56 8.24 6.85
CA GLU A 332 -18.34 6.99 6.94
C GLU A 332 -18.61 6.54 8.39
N GLU A 333 -17.87 7.07 9.35
CA GLU A 333 -18.15 6.83 10.77
C GLU A 333 -19.48 7.42 11.26
N PHE A 334 -20.05 8.36 10.47
CA PHE A 334 -21.30 9.06 10.77
C PHE A 334 -22.39 8.64 9.78
N GLY A 335 -23.56 8.29 10.28
CA GLY A 335 -24.71 8.00 9.40
C GLY A 335 -25.06 9.18 8.49
N ALA A 336 -24.93 10.43 9.00
CA ALA A 336 -25.08 11.63 8.19
C ALA A 336 -23.97 11.76 7.14
N GLY A 337 -22.71 11.45 7.48
CA GLY A 337 -21.60 11.43 6.53
C GLY A 337 -21.81 10.38 5.43
N THR A 338 -22.17 9.14 5.80
CA THR A 338 -22.54 8.09 4.83
C THR A 338 -23.64 8.56 3.88
N ALA A 339 -24.66 9.27 4.39
CA ALA A 339 -25.75 9.80 3.55
C ALA A 339 -25.26 10.82 2.53
N ALA A 340 -24.33 11.72 2.90
CA ALA A 340 -23.72 12.65 1.97
C ALA A 340 -22.85 11.94 0.93
N LEU A 341 -22.03 10.99 1.35
CA LEU A 341 -21.16 10.20 0.47
C LEU A 341 -21.95 9.24 -0.45
N HIS A 342 -23.18 8.92 -0.10
CA HIS A 342 -24.08 8.15 -0.97
C HIS A 342 -24.50 8.95 -2.23
N LEU A 343 -24.61 10.27 -2.15
CA LEU A 343 -25.01 11.12 -3.26
C LEU A 343 -23.81 11.38 -4.19
N ARG A 344 -23.96 11.05 -5.48
CA ARG A 344 -22.97 11.36 -6.52
C ARG A 344 -23.15 12.76 -7.10
N ASP A 345 -24.41 13.17 -7.23
CA ASP A 345 -24.75 14.47 -7.79
C ASP A 345 -24.37 15.60 -6.83
N GLN A 346 -23.55 16.52 -7.34
CA GLN A 346 -23.01 17.62 -6.54
C GLN A 346 -24.08 18.62 -6.07
N LEU A 347 -25.11 18.85 -6.87
CA LEU A 347 -26.20 19.77 -6.50
C LEU A 347 -27.01 19.17 -5.36
N GLN A 348 -27.42 17.90 -5.48
CA GLN A 348 -28.15 17.19 -4.43
C GLN A 348 -27.34 17.11 -3.14
N ARG A 349 -26.03 16.85 -3.24
CA ARG A 349 -25.14 16.82 -2.08
C ARG A 349 -25.05 18.20 -1.42
N ASN A 350 -24.89 19.25 -2.20
CA ASN A 350 -24.84 20.64 -1.70
C ASN A 350 -26.14 21.04 -1.02
N GLU A 351 -27.30 20.68 -1.60
CA GLU A 351 -28.62 20.88 -0.98
C GLU A 351 -28.75 20.14 0.35
N LEU A 352 -28.29 18.86 0.42
CA LEU A 352 -28.26 18.08 1.66
C LEU A 352 -27.40 18.74 2.73
N LEU A 353 -26.18 19.19 2.37
CA LEU A 353 -25.26 19.86 3.29
C LEU A 353 -25.79 21.22 3.78
N ALA A 354 -26.67 21.87 3.02
CA ALA A 354 -27.34 23.11 3.41
C ALA A 354 -28.56 22.87 4.32
N ASP A 355 -29.15 21.67 4.32
CA ASP A 355 -30.39 21.37 5.05
C ASP A 355 -30.19 21.42 6.57
N LYS A 356 -31.05 22.23 7.25
CA LYS A 356 -30.94 22.48 8.70
C LYS A 356 -31.23 21.24 9.55
N GLU A 357 -32.05 20.31 9.07
CA GLU A 357 -32.40 19.11 9.82
C GLU A 357 -31.26 18.06 9.71
N TYR A 358 -30.73 17.92 8.52
CA TYR A 358 -29.55 17.13 8.25
C TYR A 358 -28.36 17.60 9.12
N ARG A 359 -28.05 18.90 9.15
CA ARG A 359 -26.98 19.48 9.99
C ARG A 359 -27.19 19.22 11.48
N ARG A 360 -28.44 19.35 11.99
CA ARG A 360 -28.76 19.01 13.39
C ARG A 360 -28.54 17.54 13.70
N LYS A 361 -28.85 16.64 12.75
CA LYS A 361 -28.57 15.19 12.89
C LYS A 361 -27.06 14.94 12.87
N PHE A 362 -26.35 15.49 11.88
CA PHE A 362 -24.90 15.31 11.74
C PHE A 362 -24.17 15.83 12.98
N ARG A 363 -24.52 17.00 13.48
CA ARG A 363 -23.94 17.57 14.69
C ARG A 363 -24.15 16.67 15.92
N ARG A 364 -25.34 16.12 16.12
CA ARG A 364 -25.60 15.16 17.21
C ARG A 364 -24.74 13.89 17.10
N GLU A 365 -24.51 13.38 15.90
CA GLU A 365 -23.64 12.24 15.67
C GLU A 365 -22.17 12.61 15.89
N PHE A 366 -21.76 13.78 15.43
CA PHE A 366 -20.39 14.30 15.56
C PHE A 366 -20.01 14.58 17.02
N ASP A 367 -20.88 15.23 17.78
CA ASP A 367 -20.63 15.57 19.18
C ASP A 367 -20.76 14.37 20.13
N ARG A 368 -21.34 13.28 19.66
CA ARG A 368 -21.48 12.09 20.48
C ARG A 368 -20.09 11.53 20.82
N VAL A 369 -19.78 11.47 22.11
CA VAL A 369 -18.56 10.82 22.60
C VAL A 369 -18.60 9.35 22.19
N LYS A 370 -17.70 8.93 21.33
CA LYS A 370 -17.52 7.53 20.95
C LYS A 370 -16.54 6.89 21.94
N LEU A 371 -17.03 5.96 22.77
CA LEU A 371 -16.18 5.11 23.59
C LEU A 371 -15.65 3.99 22.67
N GLY A 372 -14.52 4.23 22.02
CA GLY A 372 -13.92 3.25 21.13
C GLY A 372 -13.05 3.87 20.04
N PRO A 373 -12.51 3.03 19.15
CA PRO A 373 -11.71 3.46 18.02
C PRO A 373 -12.46 4.40 17.09
N SER A 374 -11.78 5.41 16.57
CA SER A 374 -12.27 6.35 15.56
C SER A 374 -11.19 6.55 14.51
N LEU A 375 -11.59 6.65 13.25
CA LEU A 375 -10.66 6.91 12.14
C LEU A 375 -10.10 8.33 12.19
N TRP A 376 -10.92 9.29 12.66
CA TRP A 376 -10.54 10.68 12.75
C TRP A 376 -10.71 11.24 14.16
N HIS A 377 -9.79 12.11 14.56
CA HIS A 377 -9.79 12.79 15.87
C HIS A 377 -10.87 13.86 16.03
N ARG A 378 -11.59 14.23 14.95
CA ARG A 378 -12.68 15.21 14.89
C ARG A 378 -12.29 16.63 15.27
N ASP A 379 -11.02 16.95 15.24
CA ASP A 379 -10.52 18.29 15.52
C ASP A 379 -10.40 19.12 14.24
N PHE A 380 -11.34 20.02 14.03
CA PHE A 380 -11.32 20.92 12.88
C PHE A 380 -10.26 22.03 12.96
N HIS A 381 -9.59 22.23 14.13
CA HIS A 381 -8.42 23.10 14.21
C HIS A 381 -7.19 22.48 13.52
N ASP A 382 -7.20 21.15 13.31
CA ASP A 382 -6.17 20.42 12.58
C ASP A 382 -6.55 20.19 11.09
N ALA A 383 -7.72 20.64 10.67
CA ALA A 383 -8.21 20.51 9.30
C ALA A 383 -8.06 21.85 8.57
N VAL A 384 -7.08 21.95 7.65
CA VAL A 384 -6.61 23.18 7.03
C VAL A 384 -7.04 23.25 5.57
N VAL A 385 -7.60 24.39 5.15
CA VAL A 385 -7.98 24.67 3.76
C VAL A 385 -6.73 24.85 2.90
N VAL A 386 -6.61 24.08 1.82
CA VAL A 386 -5.48 24.09 0.86
C VAL A 386 -5.85 24.85 -0.41
N GLU A 387 -7.05 24.60 -0.94
CA GLU A 387 -7.59 25.29 -2.10
C GLU A 387 -9.05 25.67 -1.85
N CYS A 388 -9.43 26.87 -2.23
CA CYS A 388 -10.78 27.37 -2.10
C CYS A 388 -11.02 28.50 -3.10
N PRO A 389 -12.24 28.64 -3.72
CA PRO A 389 -12.61 29.81 -4.51
C PRO A 389 -12.47 31.11 -3.72
N ASP A 390 -12.84 31.14 -2.44
CA ASP A 390 -12.48 32.21 -1.52
C ASP A 390 -11.05 32.08 -1.02
N GLY A 391 -10.12 32.76 -1.70
CA GLY A 391 -8.70 32.73 -1.36
C GLY A 391 -8.35 33.22 0.05
N SER A 392 -9.27 33.95 0.73
CA SER A 392 -9.05 34.43 2.11
C SER A 392 -9.11 33.32 3.16
N LEU A 393 -9.63 32.14 2.78
CA LEU A 393 -9.76 30.95 3.62
C LEU A 393 -8.54 30.03 3.52
N ILE A 394 -7.73 30.17 2.47
CA ILE A 394 -6.56 29.31 2.23
C ILE A 394 -5.55 29.47 3.39
N GLY A 395 -5.09 28.33 3.94
CA GLY A 395 -4.17 28.26 5.07
C GLY A 395 -4.84 28.38 6.44
N LYS A 396 -6.15 28.69 6.50
CA LYS A 396 -6.90 28.67 7.77
C LYS A 396 -7.42 27.26 8.05
N SER A 397 -7.50 26.91 9.33
CA SER A 397 -8.25 25.72 9.73
C SER A 397 -9.75 26.01 9.84
N PHE A 398 -10.58 24.99 9.60
CA PHE A 398 -12.05 25.16 9.80
C PHE A 398 -12.39 25.51 11.25
N GLY A 399 -11.59 25.06 12.24
CA GLY A 399 -11.76 25.46 13.62
C GLY A 399 -11.50 26.95 13.82
N ALA A 400 -10.45 27.52 13.22
CA ALA A 400 -10.20 28.96 13.29
C ALA A 400 -11.30 29.78 12.59
N ILE A 401 -11.80 29.29 11.44
CA ILE A 401 -12.94 29.91 10.75
C ILE A 401 -14.20 29.88 11.63
N ALA A 402 -14.42 28.77 12.34
CA ALA A 402 -15.55 28.65 13.27
C ALA A 402 -15.45 29.65 14.42
N ASP A 403 -14.27 29.82 15.01
CA ASP A 403 -14.02 30.79 16.06
C ASP A 403 -14.25 32.23 15.58
N GLU A 404 -13.76 32.58 14.38
CA GLU A 404 -13.97 33.89 13.76
C GLU A 404 -15.48 34.19 13.49
N ARG A 405 -16.24 33.16 13.11
CA ARG A 405 -17.68 33.29 12.78
C ARG A 405 -18.58 33.07 14.00
N GLY A 406 -18.07 32.65 15.15
CA GLY A 406 -18.86 32.29 16.34
C GLY A 406 -19.75 31.07 16.11
N LEU A 407 -19.29 30.10 15.31
CA LEU A 407 -20.05 28.91 14.91
C LEU A 407 -19.50 27.65 15.54
N HIS A 408 -20.30 26.60 15.53
CA HIS A 408 -19.80 25.26 15.79
C HIS A 408 -18.85 24.80 14.66
N PRO A 409 -17.69 24.12 14.93
CA PRO A 409 -16.74 23.77 13.89
C PRO A 409 -17.31 22.97 12.73
N LEU A 410 -18.22 22.02 12.98
CA LEU A 410 -18.91 21.28 11.92
C LEU A 410 -19.79 22.20 11.06
N ASP A 411 -20.50 23.16 11.67
CA ASP A 411 -21.35 24.09 10.91
C ASP A 411 -20.50 25.01 10.05
N ALA A 412 -19.38 25.53 10.56
CA ALA A 412 -18.44 26.34 9.79
C ALA A 412 -17.83 25.55 8.61
N PHE A 413 -17.46 24.27 8.84
CA PHE A 413 -17.01 23.37 7.79
C PHE A 413 -18.08 23.24 6.68
N LEU A 414 -19.31 22.91 7.04
CA LEU A 414 -20.39 22.75 6.08
C LEU A 414 -20.75 24.07 5.37
N ASP A 415 -20.67 25.21 6.06
CA ASP A 415 -20.90 26.54 5.45
C ASP A 415 -19.84 26.83 4.39
N VAL A 416 -18.56 26.63 4.69
CA VAL A 416 -17.47 26.84 3.73
C VAL A 416 -17.67 25.96 2.50
N LEU A 417 -18.07 24.69 2.67
CA LEU A 417 -18.32 23.78 1.54
C LEU A 417 -19.50 24.28 0.68
N VAL A 418 -20.62 24.65 1.30
CA VAL A 418 -21.82 25.08 0.59
C VAL A 418 -21.60 26.43 -0.11
N GLU A 419 -20.94 27.38 0.57
CA GLU A 419 -20.66 28.74 0.05
C GLU A 419 -19.74 28.72 -1.19
N ASN A 420 -18.80 27.76 -1.27
CA ASN A 420 -17.77 27.71 -2.30
C ASN A 420 -17.99 26.60 -3.35
N GLY A 421 -19.06 25.82 -3.19
CA GLY A 421 -19.25 24.57 -3.96
C GLY A 421 -18.40 23.45 -3.38
N GLU A 422 -19.07 22.45 -2.87
CA GLU A 422 -18.50 21.40 -2.01
C GLU A 422 -17.17 20.83 -2.54
N ARG A 423 -17.10 20.41 -3.81
CA ARG A 423 -15.87 19.82 -4.40
C ARG A 423 -14.78 20.81 -4.78
N ASN A 424 -15.04 22.12 -4.68
CA ASN A 424 -14.05 23.16 -4.97
C ASN A 424 -13.22 23.53 -3.73
N VAL A 425 -13.54 22.96 -2.57
CA VAL A 425 -12.82 23.20 -1.32
C VAL A 425 -11.92 21.99 -1.05
N ARG A 426 -10.62 22.19 -1.20
CA ARG A 426 -9.61 21.18 -0.86
C ARG A 426 -9.01 21.48 0.49
N TRP A 427 -8.90 20.48 1.34
CA TRP A 427 -8.36 20.62 2.69
C TRP A 427 -7.55 19.39 3.11
N THR A 428 -6.74 19.53 4.14
CA THR A 428 -5.87 18.46 4.67
C THR A 428 -5.98 18.33 6.18
N THR A 429 -5.72 17.12 6.69
CA THR A 429 -5.61 16.83 8.12
C THR A 429 -4.65 15.68 8.37
N VAL A 430 -3.94 15.70 9.51
CA VAL A 430 -3.05 14.59 9.89
C VAL A 430 -3.77 13.68 10.90
N VAL A 431 -4.11 12.47 10.47
CA VAL A 431 -4.90 11.53 11.29
C VAL A 431 -4.03 10.66 12.22
N ALA A 432 -2.77 10.38 11.81
CA ALA A 432 -1.89 9.51 12.58
C ALA A 432 -0.40 9.83 12.34
N ASN A 433 0.47 9.20 13.11
CA ASN A 433 1.94 9.26 12.99
C ASN A 433 2.52 10.67 13.15
N HIS A 434 1.81 11.54 13.84
CA HIS A 434 2.18 12.95 14.05
C HIS A 434 3.27 13.16 15.11
N ARG A 435 3.55 12.16 15.95
CA ARG A 435 4.55 12.24 17.02
C ARG A 435 5.87 11.59 16.59
N PRO A 436 6.94 12.34 16.24
CA PRO A 436 8.19 11.77 15.70
C PRO A 436 8.78 10.65 16.55
N ARG A 437 8.80 10.81 17.90
CA ARG A 437 9.33 9.78 18.81
C ARG A 437 8.54 8.46 18.76
N GLN A 438 7.23 8.51 18.55
CA GLN A 438 6.43 7.29 18.44
C GLN A 438 6.64 6.64 17.06
N LEU A 439 6.71 7.45 16.01
CA LEU A 439 7.04 7.00 14.67
C LEU A 439 8.39 6.28 14.64
N ASP A 440 9.41 6.82 15.34
CA ASP A 440 10.73 6.19 15.47
C ASP A 440 10.68 4.85 16.22
N LYS A 441 9.88 4.77 17.30
CA LYS A 441 9.68 3.51 18.04
C LYS A 441 8.99 2.44 17.18
N LEU A 442 7.94 2.82 16.44
CA LEU A 442 7.26 1.91 15.53
C LEU A 442 8.19 1.41 14.42
N ALA A 443 9.03 2.30 13.87
CA ALA A 443 10.02 1.93 12.87
C ALA A 443 11.04 0.91 13.37
N ASN A 444 11.33 0.85 14.66
CA ASN A 444 12.24 -0.13 15.28
C ASN A 444 11.55 -1.42 15.74
N GLU A 445 10.23 -1.48 15.76
CA GLU A 445 9.48 -2.61 16.32
C GLU A 445 9.51 -3.82 15.37
N PRO A 446 10.09 -4.98 15.78
CA PRO A 446 10.19 -6.16 14.90
C PRO A 446 8.86 -6.79 14.49
N SER A 447 7.79 -6.53 15.26
CA SER A 447 6.44 -7.03 14.94
C SER A 447 5.66 -6.11 13.98
N ILE A 448 6.36 -5.16 13.34
CA ILE A 448 5.79 -4.18 12.43
C ILE A 448 6.56 -4.22 11.11
N HIS A 449 5.85 -4.19 9.98
CA HIS A 449 6.42 -4.08 8.63
C HIS A 449 6.49 -2.62 8.18
N MET A 450 7.60 -2.27 7.47
CA MET A 450 7.78 -0.97 6.84
C MET A 450 7.40 -1.05 5.37
N GLY A 451 6.73 -0.85 4.61
CA GLY A 451 6.49 -1.09 3.18
C GLY A 451 5.02 -1.01 2.85
N PHE A 452 4.39 0.07 3.30
CA PHE A 452 2.99 0.34 3.08
C PHE A 452 2.84 1.72 2.45
N SER A 453 2.35 1.81 1.21
CA SER A 453 2.12 3.08 0.53
C SER A 453 0.66 3.34 0.18
N ASP A 454 -0.13 2.30 0.03
CA ASP A 454 -1.49 2.36 -0.53
C ASP A 454 -1.53 2.87 -1.99
N ALA A 455 -0.44 2.67 -2.73
CA ALA A 455 -0.31 3.12 -4.10
C ALA A 455 -1.37 2.49 -5.02
N GLY A 456 -1.89 3.25 -5.98
CA GLY A 456 -2.96 2.82 -6.88
C GLY A 456 -4.36 3.10 -6.37
N ALA A 457 -4.51 3.41 -5.06
CA ALA A 457 -5.74 3.85 -4.44
C ALA A 457 -5.67 5.32 -4.00
N HIS A 458 -6.79 5.85 -3.50
CA HIS A 458 -6.89 7.15 -2.83
C HIS A 458 -6.29 8.32 -3.63
N LEU A 459 -6.41 8.29 -4.93
CA LEU A 459 -5.66 9.09 -5.91
C LEU A 459 -5.55 10.58 -5.55
N ARG A 460 -6.59 11.16 -4.97
CA ARG A 460 -6.62 12.55 -4.51
C ARG A 460 -6.55 12.72 -2.99
N ASN A 461 -6.60 11.62 -2.24
CA ASN A 461 -6.63 11.69 -0.78
C ASN A 461 -5.25 11.57 -0.14
N MET A 462 -4.32 10.84 -0.75
CA MET A 462 -2.96 10.67 -0.21
C MET A 462 -1.97 10.18 -1.27
N ALA A 463 -0.68 10.38 -1.01
CA ALA A 463 0.39 9.86 -1.85
C ALA A 463 1.61 9.51 -0.99
N PHE A 464 1.87 8.23 -0.89
CA PHE A 464 2.99 7.72 -0.09
C PHE A 464 3.98 6.90 -0.90
N TYR A 465 3.99 7.05 -2.22
CA TYR A 465 4.95 6.39 -3.13
C TYR A 465 6.40 6.51 -2.66
N ASN A 466 6.73 7.61 -2.00
CA ASN A 466 8.06 7.97 -1.51
C ASN A 466 8.32 7.57 -0.05
N PHE A 467 7.52 6.65 0.53
CA PHE A 467 7.63 6.22 1.93
C PHE A 467 9.05 5.76 2.30
N GLY A 468 9.73 5.04 1.40
CA GLY A 468 11.11 4.57 1.59
C GLY A 468 12.10 5.73 1.67
N LEU A 469 11.97 6.72 0.79
CA LEU A 469 12.83 7.92 0.79
C LEU A 469 12.62 8.75 2.06
N LYS A 470 11.37 8.93 2.50
CA LYS A 470 11.03 9.64 3.75
C LYS A 470 11.62 8.93 4.97
N MET A 471 11.55 7.59 5.02
CA MET A 471 12.17 6.83 6.11
C MET A 471 13.70 6.98 6.12
N LEU A 472 14.35 6.91 4.96
CA LEU A 472 15.80 7.11 4.84
C LEU A 472 16.20 8.56 5.19
N LYS A 473 15.43 9.57 4.76
CA LYS A 473 15.64 10.99 5.14
C LYS A 473 15.62 11.13 6.66
N ARG A 474 14.58 10.64 7.33
CA ARG A 474 14.46 10.70 8.80
C ARG A 474 15.62 10.00 9.50
N THR A 475 16.01 8.82 9.02
CA THR A 475 17.14 8.06 9.59
C THR A 475 18.44 8.85 9.47
N ARG A 476 18.75 9.37 8.28
CA ARG A 476 19.92 10.22 8.02
C ARG A 476 19.92 11.49 8.89
N ASP A 477 18.79 12.18 8.95
CA ASP A 477 18.67 13.45 9.68
C ASP A 477 18.83 13.23 11.19
N ALA A 478 18.31 12.13 11.73
CA ALA A 478 18.51 11.72 13.12
C ALA A 478 20.00 11.45 13.43
N HIS A 479 20.72 10.80 12.51
CA HIS A 479 22.18 10.62 12.63
C HIS A 479 22.92 11.95 12.61
N ARG A 480 22.59 12.87 11.69
CA ARG A 480 23.19 14.22 11.61
C ARG A 480 22.93 15.05 12.86
N ALA A 481 21.75 14.87 13.46
CA ALA A 481 21.37 15.54 14.71
C ALA A 481 21.99 14.90 15.97
N GLY A 482 22.76 13.82 15.84
CA GLY A 482 23.37 13.10 16.98
C GLY A 482 22.37 12.33 17.85
N ALA A 483 21.15 12.08 17.35
CA ALA A 483 20.09 11.36 18.03
C ALA A 483 19.52 10.21 17.17
N PRO A 484 20.36 9.27 16.70
CA PRO A 484 19.92 8.20 15.81
C PRO A 484 18.93 7.27 16.52
N PHE A 485 17.82 6.96 15.86
CA PHE A 485 16.85 5.96 16.34
C PHE A 485 17.08 4.58 15.74
N MET A 486 17.68 4.49 14.55
CA MET A 486 18.17 3.25 13.94
C MET A 486 19.33 3.56 12.99
N SER A 487 20.11 2.55 12.62
CA SER A 487 21.15 2.69 11.61
C SER A 487 20.59 2.67 10.19
N THR A 488 21.32 3.22 9.22
CA THR A 488 20.87 3.28 7.81
C THR A 488 20.73 1.87 7.22
N GLU A 489 21.66 0.96 7.49
CA GLU A 489 21.61 -0.43 7.03
C GLU A 489 20.39 -1.17 7.60
N ARG A 490 20.02 -0.87 8.84
CA ARG A 490 18.79 -1.41 9.42
C ARG A 490 17.55 -0.85 8.73
N ALA A 491 17.51 0.44 8.41
CA ALA A 491 16.42 1.05 7.66
C ALA A 491 16.26 0.42 6.27
N VAL A 492 17.37 0.22 5.56
CA VAL A 492 17.39 -0.47 4.26
C VAL A 492 16.82 -1.89 4.40
N HIS A 493 17.33 -2.68 5.35
CA HIS A 493 16.84 -4.04 5.58
C HIS A 493 15.32 -4.08 5.86
N ARG A 494 14.81 -3.12 6.66
CA ARG A 494 13.36 -3.02 6.98
C ARG A 494 12.48 -2.71 5.76
N LEU A 495 13.04 -2.01 4.76
CA LEU A 495 12.35 -1.65 3.52
C LEU A 495 12.50 -2.69 2.40
N THR A 496 13.36 -3.71 2.58
CA THR A 496 13.77 -4.64 1.53
C THR A 496 13.81 -6.09 2.02
N GLY A 497 14.94 -6.60 2.48
CA GLY A 497 15.18 -8.00 2.82
C GLY A 497 14.24 -8.57 3.88
N GLU A 498 13.90 -7.79 4.92
CA GLU A 498 12.97 -8.22 5.97
C GLU A 498 11.56 -8.49 5.42
N LEU A 499 11.12 -7.69 4.45
CA LEU A 499 9.83 -7.87 3.79
C LEU A 499 9.86 -9.08 2.86
N ALA A 500 10.89 -9.19 2.02
CA ALA A 500 11.06 -10.32 1.12
C ALA A 500 11.06 -11.67 1.86
N GLU A 501 11.77 -11.76 2.98
CA GLU A 501 11.81 -12.95 3.84
C GLU A 501 10.41 -13.28 4.40
N TRP A 502 9.69 -12.25 4.90
CA TRP A 502 8.36 -12.46 5.48
C TRP A 502 7.34 -12.91 4.44
N PHE A 503 7.31 -12.27 3.27
CA PHE A 503 6.37 -12.59 2.20
C PHE A 503 6.81 -13.83 1.40
N GLY A 504 8.07 -14.24 1.52
CA GLY A 504 8.62 -15.43 0.85
C GLY A 504 8.80 -15.21 -0.65
N ILE A 505 9.27 -14.03 -1.04
CA ILE A 505 9.51 -13.62 -2.42
C ILE A 505 11.01 -13.48 -2.72
N ASP A 506 11.37 -13.64 -3.98
CA ASP A 506 12.73 -13.53 -4.49
C ASP A 506 13.07 -12.07 -4.84
N ALA A 507 13.37 -11.29 -3.81
CA ALA A 507 13.68 -9.86 -3.89
C ALA A 507 14.39 -9.37 -2.61
N GLY A 508 14.75 -8.10 -2.55
CA GLY A 508 15.12 -7.38 -1.32
C GLY A 508 16.55 -7.58 -0.84
N THR A 509 17.38 -8.30 -1.57
CA THR A 509 18.84 -8.40 -1.35
C THR A 509 19.59 -8.11 -2.65
N LEU A 510 20.86 -7.70 -2.53
CA LEU A 510 21.70 -7.28 -3.66
C LEU A 510 23.12 -7.84 -3.49
N ARG A 511 23.21 -9.17 -3.37
CA ARG A 511 24.47 -9.93 -3.25
C ARG A 511 24.79 -10.60 -4.57
N GLU A 512 25.99 -11.09 -4.72
CA GLU A 512 26.31 -11.93 -5.87
C GLU A 512 25.34 -13.10 -6.00
N GLY A 513 24.79 -13.24 -7.20
CA GLY A 513 23.76 -14.20 -7.54
C GLY A 513 22.32 -13.77 -7.27
N ASP A 514 22.10 -12.69 -6.55
CA ASP A 514 20.76 -12.17 -6.35
C ASP A 514 20.27 -11.47 -7.63
N ARG A 515 18.97 -11.42 -7.79
CA ARG A 515 18.32 -10.62 -8.84
C ARG A 515 18.72 -9.15 -8.70
N ALA A 516 19.10 -8.52 -9.79
CA ALA A 516 19.58 -7.14 -9.79
C ALA A 516 18.41 -6.13 -9.83
N ASP A 517 17.65 -6.07 -8.73
CA ASP A 517 16.63 -5.06 -8.46
C ASP A 517 17.22 -4.05 -7.48
N PHE A 518 17.59 -2.86 -7.94
CA PHE A 518 18.36 -1.91 -7.14
C PHE A 518 17.88 -0.47 -7.27
N VAL A 519 18.25 0.34 -6.30
CA VAL A 519 18.10 1.79 -6.35
C VAL A 519 19.41 2.47 -5.95
N VAL A 520 19.77 3.52 -6.68
CA VAL A 520 20.88 4.42 -6.35
C VAL A 520 20.30 5.72 -5.84
N ILE A 521 20.62 6.06 -4.60
CA ILE A 521 20.08 7.24 -3.91
C ILE A 521 21.19 8.25 -3.65
N ASP A 522 20.93 9.53 -3.96
CA ASP A 522 21.75 10.64 -3.50
C ASP A 522 21.32 11.05 -2.09
N PRO A 523 22.15 10.82 -1.05
CA PRO A 523 21.79 11.28 0.30
C PRO A 523 21.62 12.80 0.41
N ALA A 524 22.21 13.60 -0.48
CA ALA A 524 22.02 15.05 -0.51
C ALA A 524 20.63 15.41 -1.06
N GLY A 525 20.11 14.62 -2.01
CA GLY A 525 18.78 14.79 -2.59
C GLY A 525 17.62 14.42 -1.66
N LEU A 526 17.88 13.78 -0.51
CA LEU A 526 16.88 13.54 0.54
C LEU A 526 16.61 14.86 1.32
N ASN A 527 16.21 15.91 0.63
CA ASN A 527 15.94 17.24 1.17
C ASN A 527 14.44 17.46 1.46
N GLU A 528 14.04 18.70 1.72
CA GLU A 528 12.64 19.06 2.03
C GLU A 528 11.67 18.79 0.85
N ALA A 529 12.18 18.73 -0.39
CA ALA A 529 11.34 18.42 -1.55
C ALA A 529 10.75 17.00 -1.51
N VAL A 530 11.33 16.08 -0.70
CA VAL A 530 10.74 14.74 -0.45
C VAL A 530 9.36 14.84 0.20
N ASP A 531 9.10 15.93 0.93
CA ASP A 531 7.83 16.18 1.63
C ASP A 531 6.88 17.07 0.81
N GLY A 532 7.30 17.53 -0.39
CA GLY A 532 6.55 18.44 -1.24
C GLY A 532 5.25 17.82 -1.78
N TYR A 533 4.20 18.64 -1.85
CA TYR A 533 2.92 18.29 -2.48
C TYR A 533 3.02 18.47 -3.98
N HIS A 534 2.69 17.44 -4.76
CA HIS A 534 2.61 17.47 -6.20
C HIS A 534 1.41 16.69 -6.71
N GLU A 535 0.79 17.15 -7.79
CA GLU A 535 -0.25 16.43 -8.51
C GLU A 535 0.10 16.32 -9.99
N GLU A 536 -0.27 15.19 -10.58
CA GLU A 536 -0.14 14.92 -12.01
C GLU A 536 -1.42 14.39 -12.60
N ALA A 537 -1.65 14.70 -13.86
CA ALA A 537 -2.73 14.10 -14.63
C ALA A 537 -2.40 12.63 -14.96
N VAL A 538 -3.37 11.77 -14.80
CA VAL A 538 -3.28 10.34 -15.14
C VAL A 538 -3.91 10.13 -16.52
N PRO A 539 -3.12 9.96 -17.60
CA PRO A 539 -3.65 9.89 -18.96
C PRO A 539 -4.66 8.74 -19.18
N PHE A 540 -4.36 7.58 -18.60
CA PHE A 540 -5.22 6.40 -18.73
C PHE A 540 -6.48 6.44 -17.85
N TYR A 541 -6.60 7.44 -16.96
CA TYR A 541 -7.80 7.77 -16.19
C TYR A 541 -8.44 9.08 -16.67
N GLY A 542 -8.47 9.30 -17.98
CA GLY A 542 -9.13 10.46 -18.57
C GLY A 542 -8.57 11.82 -18.17
N GLY A 543 -7.32 11.85 -17.69
CA GLY A 543 -6.69 13.08 -17.19
C GLY A 543 -7.04 13.44 -15.75
N LEU A 544 -7.68 12.52 -14.99
CA LEU A 544 -7.87 12.68 -13.55
C LEU A 544 -6.53 13.02 -12.89
N ARG A 545 -6.53 14.04 -12.05
CA ARG A 545 -5.32 14.41 -11.29
C ARG A 545 -5.16 13.49 -10.08
N ARG A 546 -3.95 13.06 -9.82
CA ARG A 546 -3.58 12.35 -8.59
C ARG A 546 -2.39 12.98 -7.91
N MET A 547 -2.30 12.82 -6.61
CA MET A 547 -1.12 13.19 -5.82
C MET A 547 0.02 12.24 -6.13
N VAL A 548 1.24 12.76 -6.28
CA VAL A 548 2.42 11.96 -6.63
C VAL A 548 3.65 12.25 -5.79
N ASN A 549 3.72 13.42 -5.14
CA ASN A 549 4.82 13.82 -4.23
C ASN A 549 6.23 13.54 -4.79
N ARG A 550 6.49 13.94 -6.04
CA ARG A 550 7.75 13.67 -6.76
C ARG A 550 8.91 14.48 -6.20
N ASN A 551 10.06 13.79 -6.11
CA ASN A 551 11.36 14.40 -5.91
C ASN A 551 12.41 13.65 -6.77
N ASP A 552 12.79 14.23 -7.90
CA ASP A 552 13.73 13.63 -8.84
C ASP A 552 15.21 13.77 -8.41
N ASP A 553 15.51 14.54 -7.34
CA ASP A 553 16.89 14.73 -6.86
C ASP A 553 17.39 13.57 -6.00
N ALA A 554 16.47 12.85 -5.34
CA ALA A 554 16.83 11.79 -4.40
C ALA A 554 17.21 10.48 -5.11
N VAL A 555 16.52 10.11 -6.20
CA VAL A 555 16.74 8.86 -6.93
C VAL A 555 17.58 9.11 -8.17
N VAL A 556 18.83 8.69 -8.13
CA VAL A 556 19.77 8.79 -9.26
C VAL A 556 19.41 7.78 -10.34
N ALA A 557 19.14 6.54 -9.94
CA ALA A 557 18.73 5.47 -10.85
C ALA A 557 17.92 4.39 -10.11
N THR A 558 16.99 3.76 -10.83
CA THR A 558 16.31 2.54 -10.40
C THR A 558 16.54 1.46 -11.45
N GLY A 559 17.02 0.29 -11.03
CA GLY A 559 17.21 -0.90 -11.85
C GLY A 559 16.22 -1.99 -11.47
N VAL A 560 15.61 -2.65 -12.47
CA VAL A 560 14.72 -3.79 -12.28
C VAL A 560 15.15 -4.91 -13.23
N GLY A 561 15.38 -6.11 -12.68
CA GLY A 561 15.82 -7.25 -13.47
C GLY A 561 17.13 -6.99 -14.23
N GLY A 562 18.04 -6.21 -13.64
CA GLY A 562 19.33 -5.86 -14.22
C GLY A 562 19.30 -4.70 -15.22
N ALA A 563 18.15 -4.20 -15.62
CA ALA A 563 18.04 -3.08 -16.54
C ALA A 563 17.80 -1.76 -15.78
N VAL A 564 18.53 -0.71 -16.13
CA VAL A 564 18.25 0.66 -15.64
C VAL A 564 16.96 1.15 -16.31
N VAL A 565 15.91 1.30 -15.52
CA VAL A 565 14.56 1.64 -16.01
C VAL A 565 14.21 3.11 -15.79
N PHE A 566 14.80 3.72 -14.77
CA PHE A 566 14.64 5.13 -14.45
C PHE A 566 15.99 5.72 -14.05
N ALA A 567 16.36 6.84 -14.63
CA ALA A 567 17.56 7.57 -14.28
C ALA A 567 17.40 9.08 -14.53
N ARG A 568 17.90 9.90 -13.61
CA ARG A 568 17.95 11.36 -13.75
C ARG A 568 16.59 11.97 -14.12
N GLY A 569 15.53 11.55 -13.45
CA GLY A 569 14.16 12.05 -13.65
C GLY A 569 13.45 11.51 -14.90
N ARG A 570 14.02 10.53 -15.64
CA ARG A 570 13.46 10.01 -16.88
C ARG A 570 13.37 8.49 -16.88
N PHE A 571 12.31 7.98 -17.43
CA PHE A 571 12.17 6.55 -17.73
C PHE A 571 12.84 6.23 -19.06
N ARG A 572 13.35 5.00 -19.17
CA ARG A 572 13.84 4.43 -20.42
C ARG A 572 12.75 4.43 -21.48
N ASP A 573 13.12 4.62 -22.75
CA ASP A 573 12.18 4.56 -23.87
C ASP A 573 11.51 3.20 -23.94
N GLY A 574 10.19 3.20 -24.16
CA GLY A 574 9.38 1.98 -24.23
C GLY A 574 9.09 1.31 -22.87
N TYR A 575 9.54 1.90 -21.74
CA TYR A 575 9.28 1.37 -20.41
C TYR A 575 7.78 1.23 -20.12
N GLY A 576 7.35 0.04 -19.65
CA GLY A 576 5.95 -0.28 -19.39
C GLY A 576 5.05 -0.36 -20.63
N GLN A 577 5.63 -0.33 -21.83
CA GLN A 577 4.92 -0.44 -23.12
C GLN A 577 5.45 -1.60 -23.96
N THR A 578 6.73 -1.54 -24.33
CA THR A 578 7.42 -2.55 -25.14
C THR A 578 8.60 -3.19 -24.42
N VAL A 579 9.07 -2.56 -23.34
CA VAL A 579 10.17 -3.06 -22.52
C VAL A 579 9.61 -3.63 -21.22
N LYS A 580 9.81 -4.92 -21.03
CA LYS A 580 9.52 -5.65 -19.80
C LYS A 580 10.79 -5.74 -18.96
N SER A 581 10.72 -5.29 -17.69
CA SER A 581 11.84 -5.37 -16.73
C SER A 581 11.47 -6.22 -15.52
N GLY A 582 10.25 -6.03 -15.01
CA GLY A 582 9.70 -6.80 -13.91
C GLY A 582 9.16 -8.17 -14.33
N ARG A 583 8.82 -8.98 -13.34
CA ARG A 583 8.16 -10.29 -13.51
C ARG A 583 7.12 -10.52 -12.43
N TYR A 584 6.26 -11.51 -12.63
CA TYR A 584 5.41 -12.00 -11.56
C TYR A 584 6.23 -12.87 -10.59
N LEU A 585 6.24 -12.49 -9.30
CA LEU A 585 6.94 -13.21 -8.23
C LEU A 585 6.03 -14.26 -7.61
N ARG A 586 6.31 -15.52 -7.87
CA ARG A 586 5.55 -16.63 -7.29
C ARG A 586 6.09 -16.98 -5.90
N ALA A 587 5.19 -17.33 -5.02
CA ALA A 587 5.54 -17.71 -3.66
C ALA A 587 6.47 -18.92 -3.62
N GLY A 588 7.65 -18.75 -3.00
CA GLY A 588 8.64 -19.82 -2.81
C GLY A 588 9.54 -20.10 -4.01
N GLU A 589 9.35 -19.42 -5.14
CA GLU A 589 10.33 -19.43 -6.22
C GLU A 589 11.57 -18.62 -5.80
N ARG A 590 12.75 -19.11 -6.16
CA ARG A 590 14.01 -18.37 -6.10
C ARG A 590 14.65 -18.39 -7.48
N THR A 591 15.34 -17.33 -7.84
CA THR A 591 16.15 -17.31 -9.06
C THR A 591 17.20 -18.41 -8.92
N ALA A 592 17.08 -19.46 -9.72
CA ALA A 592 18.13 -20.46 -9.81
C ALA A 592 19.32 -19.76 -10.48
N LEU A 593 20.45 -19.70 -9.77
CA LEU A 593 21.71 -19.35 -10.38
C LEU A 593 21.98 -20.34 -11.53
N SER A 594 21.87 -19.89 -12.76
CA SER A 594 22.63 -20.48 -13.85
C SER A 594 24.07 -19.97 -13.70
N VAL A 595 24.76 -20.39 -12.65
CA VAL A 595 26.21 -20.32 -12.64
C VAL A 595 26.63 -21.35 -13.68
N GLY A 596 26.89 -20.84 -14.89
CA GLY A 596 27.48 -21.64 -15.95
C GLY A 596 28.76 -22.26 -15.41
N ALA A 597 28.79 -23.57 -15.49
CA ALA A 597 29.95 -24.38 -15.21
C ALA A 597 31.10 -24.05 -16.18
#